data_6230b915965ac15c0c2b8c820e8cb89e
#
_entry.id   6230b915965ac15c0c2b8c820e8cb89e
#
_cell.length_a   1.000
_cell.length_b   1.000
_cell.length_c   1.000
_cell.angle_alpha   90.00
_cell.angle_beta   90.00
_cell.angle_gamma   90.00
#
_symmetry.space_group_name_H-M   'P 1'
#
loop_
_entity.id
_entity.type
_entity.pdbx_description
1 polymer ?
#
loop_
_entity_poly.entity_id
_entity_poly.type
_entity_poly.pdbx_seq_one_letter_code
_entity_poly.pdbx_strand_id
1 'polypeptide(L)'
;KKGKMGKPVISYSGQYGWTDAVATPKMLSAYNYGRLYNEIAARDPLNTTLDHTTGLFQADELEAMKGMNNDLLDKYWKTGFTQKHSVNISGASDRVNYFAGIGYFDQDGNLGRLDYNRWNYRAGVDVKISKWLGAGVTISGDYGKRNTGNVKVGGSSDQKQYNLLLTRPYYLPEYIGEND
;
A
#
# COMPACT_ATOMS: atom_id res chain seq x y z
N LYS A 1 25.92 -4.47 -17.12
CA LYS A 1 26.72 -4.39 -18.38
C LYS A 1 28.14 -4.00 -18.00
N LYS A 2 29.14 -4.67 -18.56
CA LYS A 2 30.56 -4.27 -18.40
C LYS A 2 30.77 -2.94 -19.12
N GLY A 3 31.67 -2.07 -18.57
CA GLY A 3 32.03 -0.79 -19.16
C GLY A 3 32.67 -0.97 -20.55
N LYS A 4 32.52 0.01 -21.40
CA LYS A 4 33.25 0.09 -22.69
C LYS A 4 34.52 0.90 -22.47
N MET A 5 35.57 0.55 -23.24
CA MET A 5 36.82 1.33 -23.27
C MET A 5 36.53 2.79 -23.61
N GLY A 6 37.13 3.72 -22.88
CA GLY A 6 36.99 5.15 -23.09
C GLY A 6 36.64 5.90 -21.81
N LYS A 7 36.08 7.11 -21.95
CA LYS A 7 35.65 7.92 -20.81
C LYS A 7 34.56 7.21 -20.01
N PRO A 8 34.53 7.39 -18.68
CA PRO A 8 33.44 6.86 -17.85
C PRO A 8 32.09 7.37 -18.34
N VAL A 9 31.12 6.47 -18.38
CA VAL A 9 29.74 6.78 -18.71
C VAL A 9 28.93 6.82 -17.44
N ILE A 10 28.31 7.96 -17.16
CA ILE A 10 27.37 8.14 -16.05
C ILE A 10 25.96 8.18 -16.65
N SER A 11 25.04 7.42 -16.08
CA SER A 11 23.65 7.44 -16.45
C SER A 11 22.77 7.66 -15.22
N TYR A 12 21.75 8.46 -15.38
CA TYR A 12 20.68 8.64 -14.42
C TYR A 12 19.35 8.23 -15.05
N SER A 13 18.50 7.58 -14.26
CA SER A 13 17.14 7.27 -14.64
C SER A 13 16.22 7.61 -13.47
N GLY A 14 15.19 8.40 -13.73
CA GLY A 14 14.12 8.73 -12.80
C GLY A 14 12.76 8.31 -13.35
N GLN A 15 11.92 7.78 -12.48
CA GLN A 15 10.56 7.41 -12.81
C GLN A 15 9.64 7.83 -11.67
N TYR A 16 8.49 8.39 -12.03
CA TYR A 16 7.42 8.76 -11.12
C TYR A 16 6.13 8.09 -11.59
N GLY A 17 5.29 7.68 -10.64
CA GLY A 17 4.03 7.05 -10.92
C GLY A 17 3.00 7.35 -9.83
N TRP A 18 1.74 7.34 -10.21
CA TRP A 18 0.60 7.44 -9.30
C TRP A 18 -0.26 6.21 -9.50
N THR A 19 -0.73 5.66 -8.40
CA THR A 19 -1.59 4.47 -8.40
C THR A 19 -2.86 4.82 -7.65
N ASP A 20 -3.99 4.58 -8.31
CA ASP A 20 -5.30 4.78 -7.70
C ASP A 20 -6.26 3.68 -8.14
N ALA A 21 -7.37 3.51 -7.40
CA ALA A 21 -8.44 2.64 -7.82
C ALA A 21 -9.21 3.27 -8.99
N VAL A 22 -9.53 2.46 -9.99
CA VAL A 22 -10.44 2.88 -11.07
C VAL A 22 -11.82 3.19 -10.53
N ALA A 23 -12.26 2.42 -9.53
CA ALA A 23 -13.49 2.66 -8.77
C ALA A 23 -13.36 2.00 -7.40
N THR A 24 -13.91 2.64 -6.38
CA THR A 24 -14.11 2.06 -5.06
C THR A 24 -15.55 1.57 -4.94
N PRO A 25 -15.80 0.37 -4.38
CA PRO A 25 -17.16 -0.08 -4.12
C PRO A 25 -17.83 0.84 -3.10
N LYS A 26 -19.08 1.20 -3.37
CA LYS A 26 -19.89 1.99 -2.45
C LYS A 26 -20.84 1.08 -1.71
N MET A 27 -20.87 1.22 -0.41
CA MET A 27 -21.83 0.53 0.45
C MET A 27 -23.16 1.29 0.50
N LEU A 28 -24.17 0.68 1.10
CA LEU A 28 -25.45 1.35 1.34
C LEU A 28 -25.25 2.56 2.25
N SER A 29 -26.00 3.63 1.99
CA SER A 29 -26.09 4.74 2.95
C SER A 29 -26.59 4.23 4.30
N ALA A 30 -26.23 4.93 5.40
CA ALA A 30 -26.67 4.55 6.73
C ALA A 30 -28.19 4.31 6.81
N TYR A 31 -28.98 5.20 6.25
CA TYR A 31 -30.43 5.07 6.18
C TYR A 31 -30.91 3.82 5.41
N ASN A 32 -30.36 3.56 4.23
CA ASN A 32 -30.73 2.39 3.45
C ASN A 32 -30.27 1.09 4.11
N TYR A 33 -29.12 1.10 4.78
CA TYR A 33 -28.65 -0.02 5.59
C TYR A 33 -29.65 -0.33 6.72
N GLY A 34 -30.03 0.67 7.51
CA GLY A 34 -30.98 0.48 8.62
C GLY A 34 -32.33 -0.04 8.14
N ARG A 35 -32.87 0.49 7.05
CA ARG A 35 -34.11 -0.02 6.45
C ARG A 35 -34.00 -1.48 6.00
N LEU A 36 -32.93 -1.80 5.26
CA LEU A 36 -32.70 -3.17 4.79
C LEU A 36 -32.52 -4.14 5.95
N TYR A 37 -31.78 -3.72 6.99
CA TYR A 37 -31.61 -4.50 8.21
C TYR A 37 -32.96 -4.83 8.86
N ASN A 38 -33.81 -3.83 9.07
CA ASN A 38 -35.15 -4.02 9.63
C ASN A 38 -36.01 -4.95 8.77
N GLU A 39 -35.95 -4.80 7.45
CA GLU A 39 -36.71 -5.64 6.51
C GLU A 39 -36.26 -7.11 6.56
N ILE A 40 -34.95 -7.37 6.59
CA ILE A 40 -34.41 -8.73 6.69
C ILE A 40 -34.75 -9.33 8.06
N ALA A 41 -34.54 -8.57 9.13
CA ALA A 41 -34.81 -9.05 10.49
C ALA A 41 -36.30 -9.37 10.72
N ALA A 42 -37.20 -8.60 10.12
CA ALA A 42 -38.66 -8.88 10.17
C ALA A 42 -39.09 -10.13 9.38
N ARG A 43 -38.28 -10.54 8.41
CA ARG A 43 -38.57 -11.72 7.57
C ARG A 43 -37.87 -13.01 8.03
N ASP A 44 -36.94 -12.91 9.00
CA ASP A 44 -36.20 -14.09 9.48
C ASP A 44 -37.13 -15.02 10.31
N PRO A 45 -37.48 -16.22 9.78
CA PRO A 45 -38.36 -17.15 10.50
C PRO A 45 -37.69 -17.74 11.77
N LEU A 46 -36.38 -17.65 11.90
CA LEU A 46 -35.63 -18.09 13.10
C LEU A 46 -35.66 -17.02 14.19
N ASN A 47 -36.07 -15.82 13.85
CA ASN A 47 -36.08 -14.68 14.75
C ASN A 47 -37.43 -14.54 15.46
N THR A 48 -37.90 -15.62 16.09
CA THR A 48 -39.14 -15.65 16.85
C THR A 48 -39.16 -14.83 18.13
N THR A 49 -37.99 -14.28 18.50
CA THR A 49 -37.75 -13.52 19.74
C THR A 49 -37.42 -12.04 19.50
N LEU A 50 -37.47 -11.56 18.27
CA LEU A 50 -37.42 -10.10 18.07
C LEU A 50 -38.73 -9.53 18.61
N ASP A 51 -38.69 -9.17 19.84
CA ASP A 51 -39.51 -8.10 20.34
C ASP A 51 -39.25 -6.92 19.41
N HIS A 52 -40.26 -6.47 18.67
CA HIS A 52 -40.17 -5.39 17.69
C HIS A 52 -39.68 -4.06 18.29
N THR A 53 -39.29 -4.05 19.55
CA THR A 53 -38.77 -2.91 20.29
C THR A 53 -37.26 -2.99 20.57
N THR A 54 -36.66 -4.19 20.51
CA THR A 54 -35.24 -4.40 20.77
C THR A 54 -34.55 -5.07 19.60
N GLY A 55 -33.59 -4.39 18.99
CA GLY A 55 -32.78 -4.93 17.90
C GLY A 55 -33.15 -4.43 16.49
N LEU A 56 -34.24 -3.65 16.35
CA LEU A 56 -34.56 -2.94 15.11
C LEU A 56 -34.28 -1.45 15.27
N PHE A 57 -33.85 -0.83 14.19
CA PHE A 57 -33.71 0.64 14.17
C PHE A 57 -35.10 1.29 14.22
N GLN A 58 -35.28 2.19 15.19
CA GLN A 58 -36.51 2.92 15.38
C GLN A 58 -36.65 4.05 14.33
N ALA A 59 -37.85 4.64 14.24
CA ALA A 59 -38.14 5.66 13.22
C ALA A 59 -37.26 6.92 13.37
N ASP A 60 -36.98 7.34 14.59
CA ASP A 60 -36.10 8.47 14.93
C ASP A 60 -34.64 8.17 14.63
N GLU A 61 -34.19 6.96 14.90
CA GLU A 61 -32.84 6.49 14.54
C GLU A 61 -32.66 6.46 13.01
N LEU A 62 -33.64 5.91 12.28
CA LEU A 62 -33.61 5.92 10.82
C LEU A 62 -33.62 7.35 10.25
N GLU A 63 -34.35 8.27 10.87
CA GLU A 63 -34.33 9.68 10.45
C GLU A 63 -32.97 10.32 10.68
N ALA A 64 -32.36 10.08 11.85
CA ALA A 64 -31.00 10.54 12.15
C ALA A 64 -29.96 9.97 11.18
N MET A 65 -30.10 8.72 10.75
CA MET A 65 -29.20 8.07 9.80
C MET A 65 -29.19 8.73 8.41
N LYS A 66 -30.20 9.50 8.03
CA LYS A 66 -30.18 10.25 6.74
C LYS A 66 -29.04 11.25 6.65
N GLY A 67 -28.63 11.81 7.79
CA GLY A 67 -27.51 12.73 7.88
C GLY A 67 -26.13 12.08 8.10
N MET A 68 -26.10 10.77 8.31
CA MET A 68 -24.86 10.04 8.61
C MET A 68 -24.24 9.47 7.35
N ASN A 69 -22.96 9.76 7.14
CA ASN A 69 -22.19 9.17 6.03
C ASN A 69 -20.73 9.00 6.45
N ASN A 70 -20.47 8.00 7.27
CA ASN A 70 -19.13 7.65 7.74
C ASN A 70 -18.49 6.63 6.78
N ASP A 71 -18.25 7.03 5.54
CA ASP A 71 -17.50 6.23 4.58
C ASP A 71 -16.02 6.23 4.94
N LEU A 72 -15.62 5.25 5.74
CA LEU A 72 -14.23 5.13 6.20
C LEU A 72 -13.29 4.72 5.06
N LEU A 73 -13.79 4.01 4.06
CA LEU A 73 -12.96 3.67 2.91
C LEU A 73 -12.58 4.93 2.14
N ASP A 74 -13.54 5.80 1.85
CA ASP A 74 -13.29 7.08 1.17
C ASP A 74 -12.36 7.99 2.00
N LYS A 75 -12.57 8.04 3.32
CA LYS A 75 -11.76 8.84 4.23
C LYS A 75 -10.29 8.43 4.28
N TYR A 76 -10.00 7.12 4.24
CA TYR A 76 -8.64 6.58 4.39
C TYR A 76 -7.97 6.19 3.09
N TRP A 77 -8.73 6.16 1.99
CA TRP A 77 -8.17 5.93 0.67
C TRP A 77 -7.40 7.16 0.20
N LYS A 78 -6.23 6.94 -0.35
CA LYS A 78 -5.41 7.98 -0.97
C LYS A 78 -4.78 7.48 -2.27
N THR A 79 -4.54 8.37 -3.19
CA THR A 79 -3.71 8.07 -4.35
C THR A 79 -2.29 7.75 -3.91
N GLY A 80 -1.79 6.57 -4.23
CA GLY A 80 -0.43 6.14 -3.93
C GLY A 80 0.57 6.80 -4.88
N PHE A 81 1.70 7.23 -4.35
CA PHE A 81 2.80 7.80 -5.13
C PHE A 81 3.97 6.83 -5.15
N THR A 82 4.63 6.71 -6.30
CA THR A 82 5.81 5.87 -6.47
C THR A 82 6.90 6.67 -7.15
N GLN A 83 8.13 6.57 -6.62
CA GLN A 83 9.30 7.13 -7.25
C GLN A 83 10.44 6.11 -7.30
N LYS A 84 11.19 6.17 -8.39
CA LYS A 84 12.36 5.32 -8.59
C LYS A 84 13.48 6.15 -9.21
N HIS A 85 14.63 6.10 -8.60
CA HIS A 85 15.82 6.78 -9.07
C HIS A 85 16.97 5.81 -9.16
N SER A 86 17.79 5.92 -10.19
CA SER A 86 19.00 5.14 -10.29
C SER A 86 20.12 5.94 -10.95
N VAL A 87 21.29 5.85 -10.35
CA VAL A 87 22.52 6.41 -10.90
C VAL A 87 23.50 5.26 -11.14
N ASN A 88 24.07 5.21 -12.33
CA ASN A 88 25.06 4.20 -12.68
C ASN A 88 26.27 4.85 -13.33
N ILE A 89 27.44 4.36 -12.99
CA ILE A 89 28.70 4.70 -13.61
C ILE A 89 29.37 3.43 -14.11
N SER A 90 29.93 3.46 -15.28
CA SER A 90 30.75 2.35 -15.80
C SER A 90 31.83 2.87 -16.71
N GLY A 91 32.94 2.17 -16.71
CA GLY A 91 34.07 2.48 -17.59
C GLY A 91 35.03 1.33 -17.71
N ALA A 92 35.89 1.41 -18.68
CA ALA A 92 36.94 0.42 -18.88
C ALA A 92 38.20 1.07 -19.45
N SER A 93 39.34 0.51 -19.08
CA SER A 93 40.63 0.70 -19.70
C SER A 93 41.15 -0.64 -20.23
N ASP A 94 42.35 -0.67 -20.78
CA ASP A 94 42.96 -1.91 -21.28
C ASP A 94 43.08 -3.00 -20.22
N ARG A 95 43.19 -2.60 -18.94
CA ARG A 95 43.43 -3.52 -17.82
C ARG A 95 42.33 -3.55 -16.79
N VAL A 96 41.48 -2.57 -16.74
CA VAL A 96 40.46 -2.43 -15.69
C VAL A 96 39.10 -2.19 -16.29
N ASN A 97 38.11 -2.93 -15.82
CA ASN A 97 36.71 -2.70 -16.10
C ASN A 97 35.98 -2.50 -14.78
N TYR A 98 35.20 -1.45 -14.65
CA TYR A 98 34.49 -1.16 -13.43
C TYR A 98 33.06 -0.69 -13.70
N PHE A 99 32.22 -0.91 -12.72
CA PHE A 99 30.88 -0.34 -12.66
C PHE A 99 30.50 -0.09 -11.21
N ALA A 100 29.65 0.92 -11.01
CA ALA A 100 28.96 1.13 -9.76
C ALA A 100 27.56 1.67 -10.05
N GLY A 101 26.62 1.32 -9.21
CA GLY A 101 25.25 1.80 -9.32
C GLY A 101 24.60 1.86 -7.95
N ILE A 102 23.77 2.87 -7.78
CA ILE A 102 22.90 3.05 -6.62
C ILE A 102 21.47 3.32 -7.13
N GLY A 103 20.50 2.71 -6.47
CA GLY A 103 19.09 2.93 -6.77
C GLY A 103 18.30 3.19 -5.50
N TYR A 104 17.32 4.04 -5.62
CA TYR A 104 16.31 4.31 -4.61
C TYR A 104 14.94 4.03 -5.17
N PHE A 105 14.12 3.36 -4.41
CA PHE A 105 12.73 3.09 -4.70
C PHE A 105 11.89 3.45 -3.49
N ASP A 106 10.80 4.17 -3.72
CA ASP A 106 9.87 4.58 -2.69
C ASP A 106 8.45 4.48 -3.22
N GLN A 107 7.58 3.89 -2.45
CA GLN A 107 6.20 3.63 -2.82
C GLN A 107 5.27 3.82 -1.64
N ASP A 108 4.33 4.74 -1.79
CA ASP A 108 3.19 4.87 -0.90
C ASP A 108 2.07 3.91 -1.30
N GLY A 109 1.45 3.30 -0.31
CA GLY A 109 0.21 2.54 -0.52
C GLY A 109 -1.02 3.43 -0.55
N ASN A 110 -2.11 2.89 -1.05
CA ASN A 110 -3.38 3.60 -1.17
C ASN A 110 -4.18 3.65 0.14
N LEU A 111 -3.79 2.87 1.15
CA LEU A 111 -4.54 2.75 2.39
C LEU A 111 -3.64 2.98 3.62
N GLY A 112 -4.04 3.92 4.49
CA GLY A 112 -3.37 4.15 5.76
C GLY A 112 -1.87 4.47 5.63
N ARG A 113 -1.05 3.82 6.46
CA ARG A 113 0.41 3.98 6.50
C ARG A 113 1.14 2.80 5.85
N LEU A 114 0.66 2.37 4.70
CA LEU A 114 1.31 1.35 3.91
C LEU A 114 2.36 2.03 3.03
N ASP A 115 3.63 1.81 3.31
CA ASP A 115 4.74 2.37 2.54
C ASP A 115 5.89 1.38 2.45
N TYR A 116 6.61 1.46 1.37
CA TYR A 116 7.79 0.66 1.13
C TYR A 116 8.88 1.50 0.51
N ASN A 117 10.05 1.52 1.13
CA ASN A 117 11.23 2.13 0.54
C ASN A 117 12.39 1.14 0.49
N ARG A 118 13.24 1.27 -0.53
CA ARG A 118 14.39 0.41 -0.72
C ARG A 118 15.54 1.14 -1.39
N TRP A 119 16.70 1.01 -0.80
CA TRP A 119 17.98 1.30 -1.42
C TRP A 119 18.60 0.02 -1.95
N ASN A 120 19.19 0.08 -3.13
CA ASN A 120 20.00 -1.00 -3.67
C ASN A 120 21.30 -0.43 -4.21
N TYR A 121 22.38 -1.19 -4.03
CA TYR A 121 23.69 -0.81 -4.55
C TYR A 121 24.38 -2.01 -5.15
N ARG A 122 25.21 -1.74 -6.16
CA ARG A 122 26.03 -2.74 -6.82
C ARG A 122 27.28 -2.07 -7.35
N ALA A 123 28.43 -2.65 -7.05
CA ALA A 123 29.70 -2.21 -7.60
C ALA A 123 30.59 -3.40 -7.94
N GLY A 124 31.41 -3.24 -8.94
CA GLY A 124 32.35 -4.28 -9.33
C GLY A 124 33.52 -3.74 -10.11
N VAL A 125 34.63 -4.43 -9.97
CA VAL A 125 35.85 -4.19 -10.70
C VAL A 125 36.48 -5.49 -11.17
N ASP A 126 36.87 -5.55 -12.43
CA ASP A 126 37.63 -6.63 -13.03
C ASP A 126 38.99 -6.07 -13.47
N VAL A 127 40.07 -6.72 -13.10
CA VAL A 127 41.45 -6.29 -13.40
C VAL A 127 42.17 -7.40 -14.13
N LYS A 128 42.82 -7.10 -15.23
CA LYS A 128 43.78 -7.99 -15.93
C LYS A 128 45.15 -7.73 -15.35
N ILE A 129 45.64 -8.67 -14.52
CA ILE A 129 46.94 -8.57 -13.85
C ILE A 129 48.07 -8.90 -14.81
N SER A 130 47.86 -9.95 -15.63
CA SER A 130 48.78 -10.41 -16.68
C SER A 130 48.02 -10.93 -17.87
N LYS A 131 48.76 -11.47 -18.90
CA LYS A 131 48.11 -12.09 -20.07
C LYS A 131 47.30 -13.35 -19.72
N TRP A 132 47.63 -13.98 -18.62
CA TRP A 132 47.03 -15.25 -18.16
C TRP A 132 46.30 -15.11 -16.82
N LEU A 133 46.41 -13.97 -16.12
CA LEU A 133 45.81 -13.79 -14.81
C LEU A 133 44.92 -12.55 -14.77
N GLY A 134 43.71 -12.75 -14.36
CA GLY A 134 42.75 -11.69 -14.04
C GLY A 134 42.09 -11.92 -12.69
N ALA A 135 41.72 -10.85 -12.04
CA ALA A 135 40.97 -10.89 -10.79
C ALA A 135 39.79 -9.91 -10.86
N GLY A 136 38.72 -10.26 -10.22
CA GLY A 136 37.52 -9.42 -10.15
C GLY A 136 36.79 -9.58 -8.84
N VAL A 137 36.14 -8.49 -8.43
CA VAL A 137 35.25 -8.48 -7.27
C VAL A 137 33.97 -7.76 -7.63
N THR A 138 32.86 -8.29 -7.16
CA THR A 138 31.55 -7.64 -7.25
C THR A 138 30.91 -7.69 -5.87
N ILE A 139 30.42 -6.53 -5.41
CA ILE A 139 29.63 -6.41 -4.20
C ILE A 139 28.24 -5.89 -4.59
N SER A 140 27.21 -6.40 -3.94
CA SER A 140 25.86 -5.89 -4.09
C SER A 140 25.08 -6.09 -2.80
N GLY A 141 24.12 -5.23 -2.56
CA GLY A 141 23.26 -5.34 -1.41
C GLY A 141 22.05 -4.44 -1.58
N ASP A 142 21.08 -4.64 -0.72
CA ASP A 142 19.90 -3.82 -0.61
C ASP A 142 19.54 -3.62 0.85
N TYR A 143 18.86 -2.53 1.11
CA TYR A 143 18.25 -2.22 2.38
C TYR A 143 16.85 -1.67 2.12
N GLY A 144 15.84 -2.33 2.67
CA GLY A 144 14.45 -1.93 2.51
C GLY A 144 13.71 -1.86 3.84
N LYS A 145 12.77 -0.94 3.93
CA LYS A 145 11.84 -0.82 5.03
C LYS A 145 10.42 -0.86 4.49
N ARG A 146 9.59 -1.70 5.10
CA ARG A 146 8.17 -1.79 4.79
C ARG A 146 7.35 -1.51 6.04
N ASN A 147 6.43 -0.57 5.95
CA ASN A 147 5.41 -0.39 6.95
C ASN A 147 4.16 -1.14 6.51
N THR A 148 3.61 -1.93 7.40
CA THR A 148 2.38 -2.69 7.20
C THR A 148 1.36 -2.28 8.24
N GLY A 149 0.09 -2.30 7.89
CA GLY A 149 -0.99 -1.96 8.82
C GLY A 149 -1.01 -2.90 10.04
N ASN A 150 -1.36 -2.36 11.19
CA ASN A 150 -1.31 -3.05 12.50
C ASN A 150 -2.48 -4.00 12.78
N VAL A 151 -3.26 -4.42 11.81
CA VAL A 151 -4.39 -5.32 12.06
C VAL A 151 -3.90 -6.74 12.29
N LYS A 152 -3.72 -7.10 13.56
CA LYS A 152 -3.20 -8.40 14.02
C LYS A 152 -4.21 -9.56 14.00
N VAL A 153 -5.30 -9.49 13.26
CA VAL A 153 -6.31 -10.55 13.26
C VAL A 153 -6.10 -11.47 12.06
N GLY A 154 -5.45 -12.62 12.27
CA GLY A 154 -5.21 -13.78 11.35
C GLY A 154 -5.35 -13.54 9.83
N GLY A 155 -4.28 -13.59 9.01
CA GLY A 155 -4.21 -13.39 7.55
C GLY A 155 -3.45 -12.12 7.12
N SER A 156 -3.43 -11.82 5.84
CA SER A 156 -2.78 -10.62 5.30
C SER A 156 -3.38 -9.34 5.91
N SER A 157 -2.55 -8.53 6.56
CA SER A 157 -2.97 -7.31 7.25
C SER A 157 -3.66 -6.29 6.35
N ASP A 158 -3.21 -6.19 5.10
CA ASP A 158 -3.65 -5.18 4.15
C ASP A 158 -5.08 -5.47 3.65
N GLN A 159 -5.38 -6.72 3.31
CA GLN A 159 -6.70 -7.13 2.85
C GLN A 159 -7.76 -7.03 3.96
N LYS A 160 -7.37 -7.30 5.19
CA LYS A 160 -8.28 -7.19 6.33
C LYS A 160 -8.62 -5.76 6.69
N GLN A 161 -7.63 -4.88 6.64
CA GLN A 161 -7.86 -3.47 6.87
C GLN A 161 -8.82 -2.91 5.80
N TYR A 162 -8.62 -3.27 4.54
CA TYR A 162 -9.53 -2.91 3.46
C TYR A 162 -10.94 -3.45 3.69
N ASN A 163 -11.08 -4.73 4.00
CA ASN A 163 -12.39 -5.36 4.25
C ASN A 163 -13.10 -4.74 5.46
N LEU A 164 -12.36 -4.44 6.53
CA LEU A 164 -12.93 -3.80 7.70
C LEU A 164 -13.50 -2.42 7.40
N LEU A 165 -12.77 -1.61 6.63
CA LEU A 165 -13.22 -0.28 6.23
C LEU A 165 -14.41 -0.36 5.27
N LEU A 166 -14.41 -1.34 4.37
CA LEU A 166 -15.50 -1.55 3.41
C LEU A 166 -16.78 -2.03 4.08
N THR A 167 -16.69 -2.96 5.04
CA THR A 167 -17.88 -3.62 5.63
C THR A 167 -18.46 -2.86 6.82
N ARG A 168 -17.79 -1.83 7.32
CA ARG A 168 -18.30 -1.05 8.44
C ARG A 168 -19.48 -0.18 7.99
N PRO A 169 -20.65 -0.31 8.65
CA PRO A 169 -21.82 0.48 8.28
C PRO A 169 -21.61 1.98 8.47
N TYR A 170 -22.14 2.80 7.58
CA TYR A 170 -21.93 4.25 7.55
C TYR A 170 -22.58 5.02 8.70
N TYR A 171 -23.44 4.38 9.49
CA TYR A 171 -23.97 4.99 10.72
C TYR A 171 -23.02 4.90 11.92
N LEU A 172 -22.03 4.00 11.86
CA LEU A 172 -21.06 3.87 12.95
C LEU A 172 -20.00 4.97 12.85
N PRO A 173 -19.76 5.74 13.94
CA PRO A 173 -18.68 6.70 13.97
C PRO A 173 -17.32 6.02 13.93
N GLU A 174 -16.28 6.77 13.58
CA GLU A 174 -14.91 6.26 13.56
C GLU A 174 -14.43 5.87 14.96
N TYR A 175 -14.77 6.68 15.93
CA TYR A 175 -14.43 6.49 17.34
C TYR A 175 -15.70 6.31 18.17
N ILE A 176 -15.63 5.44 19.16
CA ILE A 176 -16.71 5.19 20.12
C ILE A 176 -16.21 5.67 21.49
N GLY A 177 -16.58 6.88 21.89
CA GLY A 177 -16.24 7.46 23.15
C GLY A 177 -15.52 8.80 23.09
N GLU A 178 -15.56 9.57 24.18
CA GLU A 178 -14.91 10.89 24.28
C GLU A 178 -13.38 10.83 24.46
N ASN A 179 -12.79 9.64 24.67
CA ASN A 179 -11.39 9.46 25.02
C ASN A 179 -10.60 8.55 24.04
N ASP A 180 -11.12 8.26 22.86
CA ASP A 180 -10.42 7.46 21.84
C ASP A 180 -9.77 8.33 20.76
#